data_09ea9867f44f1b1e1361ab790313724e
#
_entry.id   09ea9867f44f1b1e1361ab790313724e
#
_cell.length_a   1.000
_cell.length_b   1.000
_cell.length_c   1.000
_cell.angle_alpha   90.00
_cell.angle_beta   90.00
_cell.angle_gamma   90.00
#
_symmetry.space_group_name_H-M   'P 1'
#
loop_
_entity.id
_entity.type
_entity.pdbx_description
1 polymer ?
#
loop_
_entity_poly.entity_id
_entity_poly.type
_entity_poly.pdbx_seq_one_letter_code
_entity_poly.pdbx_strand_id
1 'polypeptide(L)'
;MTRRFFVAALSAIALCGCTLDTGSTASSLYPKNATLKTAGGPLVQAHRGSRGEYEDNAAGGFKWCLDRGVRGFEVDIRFTKDHRLIVMHDGKVDRTTDGKGKTESLTFAEMRKLRLQACSEVVPTAEEVFEVLRGRDDVFIEIEMKAYPSDFYTAEVLEDYCRKLTAAAKAILLPGTYAFTCFNVTTLETMRRVDSLAPIGYIMGGALTEEHIATAKRLKCCSVAPSGYKTSKEMVDRAHAEGLTVCLWPAPNKEAFDMMKAKGADRVTSDYPVLLTQTLAGKRKRLVAIDLDATLSQHRTKPPEANLAALKELEKKYKCIMVGAGNAPRIYRQMGNYPIDIVANYGMQIAEAADGNFRIVKAITNKVDQAFFSEKCDYLRKKYGYTKFSGKPLEFHASGMVTFGLLGTSAEAEHKVTFDPDRKKRRAMYPEVLEIFKDYSCYIGGSTSFDFAGKEYNKYDATVRWAAEHGYAADEIVYIGDDFADGGGDSHIRIKGMDHIVITDYKKFPQAISVLLKQ
;
A
#
# COMPACT_ATOMS: atom_id res chain seq x y z
N MET A 1 -54.37 52.75 11.66
CA MET A 1 -54.54 53.59 10.47
C MET A 1 -53.12 53.91 9.97
N THR A 2 -52.76 53.39 8.84
CA THR A 2 -52.19 54.06 7.68
C THR A 2 -51.49 53.10 6.78
N ARG A 3 -51.76 53.23 5.52
CA ARG A 3 -51.60 52.34 4.38
C ARG A 3 -50.15 52.12 3.96
N ARG A 4 -49.87 50.86 3.58
CA ARG A 4 -48.71 50.44 2.79
C ARG A 4 -48.80 50.94 1.36
N PHE A 5 -47.70 51.46 0.81
CA PHE A 5 -47.48 51.60 -0.63
C PHE A 5 -46.42 50.57 -1.06
N PHE A 6 -46.85 49.69 -1.98
CA PHE A 6 -45.98 48.83 -2.77
C PHE A 6 -45.42 49.63 -3.94
N VAL A 7 -44.11 49.71 -4.05
CA VAL A 7 -43.48 50.16 -5.28
C VAL A 7 -42.88 48.92 -5.95
N ALA A 8 -43.44 48.55 -7.09
CA ALA A 8 -42.93 47.52 -7.96
C ALA A 8 -41.78 48.10 -8.79
N ALA A 9 -40.57 47.60 -8.58
CA ALA A 9 -39.42 47.84 -9.47
C ALA A 9 -39.38 46.73 -10.53
N LEU A 10 -39.72 47.09 -11.76
CA LEU A 10 -39.42 46.25 -12.93
C LEU A 10 -37.92 46.28 -13.15
N SER A 11 -37.24 45.15 -12.89
CA SER A 11 -35.88 44.94 -13.33
C SER A 11 -35.90 44.30 -14.71
N ALA A 12 -35.40 45.03 -15.70
CA ALA A 12 -35.16 44.52 -17.04
C ALA A 12 -34.12 43.38 -16.98
N ILE A 13 -34.54 42.16 -17.29
CA ILE A 13 -33.64 41.03 -17.52
C ILE A 13 -33.04 41.24 -18.93
N ALA A 14 -31.80 41.72 -18.96
CA ALA A 14 -30.97 41.62 -20.14
C ALA A 14 -30.70 40.14 -20.41
N LEU A 15 -31.32 39.57 -21.43
CA LEU A 15 -30.95 38.29 -22.01
C LEU A 15 -29.54 38.41 -22.59
N CYS A 16 -28.55 38.15 -21.76
CA CYS A 16 -27.21 37.86 -22.24
C CYS A 16 -27.29 36.47 -22.90
N GLY A 17 -27.28 36.44 -24.23
CA GLY A 17 -27.21 35.23 -25.00
C GLY A 17 -25.90 34.50 -24.73
N CYS A 18 -25.89 33.69 -23.69
CA CYS A 18 -24.92 32.61 -23.60
C CYS A 18 -25.33 31.62 -24.70
N THR A 19 -24.68 31.70 -25.84
CA THR A 19 -24.55 30.56 -26.73
C THR A 19 -23.99 29.45 -25.90
N LEU A 20 -24.83 28.49 -25.50
CA LEU A 20 -24.38 27.17 -25.07
C LEU A 20 -23.54 26.66 -26.23
N ASP A 21 -22.25 26.77 -26.10
CA ASP A 21 -21.29 26.07 -26.90
C ASP A 21 -21.58 24.58 -26.65
N THR A 22 -22.41 24.01 -27.55
CA THR A 22 -22.61 22.58 -27.69
C THR A 22 -21.31 21.99 -28.27
N GLY A 23 -20.17 22.36 -27.62
CA GLY A 23 -18.90 21.75 -27.88
C GLY A 23 -19.04 20.29 -27.58
N SER A 24 -19.12 19.52 -28.64
CA SER A 24 -18.99 18.10 -28.76
C SER A 24 -18.51 17.42 -27.48
N THR A 25 -19.41 16.72 -26.78
CA THR A 25 -19.11 15.68 -25.81
C THR A 25 -18.57 14.42 -26.51
N ALA A 26 -17.79 14.57 -27.56
CA ALA A 26 -16.96 13.51 -28.08
C ALA A 26 -15.98 13.17 -26.96
N SER A 27 -16.20 12.05 -26.27
CA SER A 27 -15.18 11.48 -25.37
C SER A 27 -13.92 11.36 -26.22
N SER A 28 -12.98 12.25 -25.96
CA SER A 28 -11.74 12.29 -26.71
C SER A 28 -11.03 10.96 -26.48
N LEU A 29 -10.56 10.31 -27.54
CA LEU A 29 -9.65 9.16 -27.47
C LEU A 29 -8.43 9.47 -26.57
N TYR A 30 -8.18 10.74 -26.33
CA TYR A 30 -7.07 11.29 -25.57
C TYR A 30 -7.58 11.91 -24.27
N PRO A 31 -7.42 11.24 -23.12
CA PRO A 31 -7.87 11.76 -21.84
C PRO A 31 -7.05 13.00 -21.44
N LYS A 32 -7.73 14.12 -21.18
CA LYS A 32 -7.09 15.40 -20.85
C LYS A 32 -6.16 15.32 -19.64
N ASN A 33 -6.51 14.49 -18.66
CA ASN A 33 -5.76 14.35 -17.41
C ASN A 33 -4.51 13.47 -17.54
N ALA A 34 -4.31 12.80 -18.68
CA ALA A 34 -3.09 12.02 -18.93
C ALA A 34 -1.80 12.86 -18.92
N THR A 35 -1.92 14.19 -18.99
CA THR A 35 -0.80 15.15 -18.97
C THR A 35 -0.77 16.01 -17.70
N LEU A 36 -1.50 15.66 -16.65
CA LEU A 36 -1.35 16.27 -15.33
C LEU A 36 0.11 16.21 -14.86
N LYS A 37 0.48 17.11 -13.97
CA LYS A 37 1.86 17.24 -13.51
C LYS A 37 1.97 17.09 -12.00
N THR A 38 3.06 16.46 -11.54
CA THR A 38 3.46 16.44 -10.13
C THR A 38 4.66 17.36 -9.95
N ALA A 39 4.52 18.39 -9.13
CA ALA A 39 5.61 19.36 -8.82
C ALA A 39 6.37 19.85 -10.08
N GLY A 40 5.65 20.18 -11.16
CA GLY A 40 6.23 20.68 -12.41
C GLY A 40 6.96 19.63 -13.26
N GLY A 41 6.84 18.36 -12.94
CA GLY A 41 7.37 17.23 -13.69
C GLY A 41 6.27 16.28 -14.21
N PRO A 42 6.65 15.08 -14.68
CA PRO A 42 5.69 14.03 -15.07
C PRO A 42 4.76 13.68 -13.90
N LEU A 43 3.52 13.27 -14.22
CA LEU A 43 2.59 12.80 -13.21
C LEU A 43 3.11 11.52 -12.56
N VAL A 44 3.24 11.51 -11.24
CA VAL A 44 3.56 10.30 -10.48
C VAL A 44 2.29 9.46 -10.35
N GLN A 45 2.35 8.21 -10.82
CA GLN A 45 1.27 7.25 -10.71
C GLN A 45 1.56 6.21 -9.62
N ALA A 46 0.57 5.97 -8.77
CA ALA A 46 0.61 4.95 -7.73
C ALA A 46 0.45 3.56 -8.38
N HIS A 47 1.54 2.80 -8.49
CA HIS A 47 1.54 1.43 -8.98
C HIS A 47 0.72 0.55 -8.05
N ARG A 48 -0.37 -0.02 -8.57
CA ARG A 48 -1.31 -0.86 -7.79
C ARG A 48 -1.81 -0.17 -6.52
N GLY A 49 -2.05 1.14 -6.57
CA GLY A 49 -2.49 1.89 -5.40
C GLY A 49 -1.46 2.00 -4.27
N SER A 50 -0.13 2.02 -4.59
CA SER A 50 0.96 2.15 -3.62
C SER A 50 1.44 0.85 -2.97
N ARG A 51 1.88 -0.10 -3.78
CA ARG A 51 2.32 -1.42 -3.31
C ARG A 51 3.50 -1.41 -2.33
N GLY A 52 4.32 -0.37 -2.34
CA GLY A 52 5.49 -0.25 -1.46
C GLY A 52 5.21 0.49 -0.15
N GLU A 53 4.05 1.18 -0.05
CA GLU A 53 3.67 2.00 1.10
C GLU A 53 2.32 1.56 1.71
N TYR A 54 1.62 0.61 1.10
CA TYR A 54 0.37 0.08 1.62
C TYR A 54 0.24 -1.42 1.31
N GLU A 55 -0.46 -1.79 0.24
CA GLU A 55 -0.62 -3.16 -0.27
C GLU A 55 -0.98 -3.12 -1.74
N ASP A 56 -0.53 -4.12 -2.52
CA ASP A 56 -0.92 -4.28 -3.92
C ASP A 56 -2.44 -4.22 -4.07
N ASN A 57 -2.93 -3.24 -4.83
CA ASN A 57 -4.32 -3.18 -5.26
C ASN A 57 -5.38 -3.10 -4.12
N ALA A 58 -5.00 -2.65 -2.92
CA ALA A 58 -5.94 -2.42 -1.82
C ALA A 58 -6.70 -1.11 -2.03
N ALA A 59 -8.02 -1.11 -1.84
CA ALA A 59 -8.83 0.11 -1.96
C ALA A 59 -8.36 1.22 -1.00
N GLY A 60 -7.96 0.85 0.22
CA GLY A 60 -7.36 1.76 1.18
C GLY A 60 -6.05 2.38 0.71
N GLY A 61 -5.26 1.67 -0.12
CA GLY A 61 -4.03 2.21 -0.73
C GLY A 61 -4.29 3.35 -1.71
N PHE A 62 -5.33 3.25 -2.52
CA PHE A 62 -5.77 4.34 -3.41
C PHE A 62 -6.21 5.56 -2.60
N LYS A 63 -7.01 5.36 -1.56
CA LYS A 63 -7.41 6.44 -0.64
C LYS A 63 -6.21 7.04 0.08
N TRP A 64 -5.29 6.22 0.58
CA TRP A 64 -4.04 6.63 1.21
C TRP A 64 -3.23 7.60 0.33
N CYS A 65 -3.08 7.24 -0.94
CA CYS A 65 -2.39 8.06 -1.93
C CYS A 65 -3.13 9.38 -2.20
N LEU A 66 -4.45 9.31 -2.43
CA LEU A 66 -5.29 10.47 -2.74
C LEU A 66 -5.23 11.52 -1.62
N ASP A 67 -5.37 11.07 -0.36
CA ASP A 67 -5.33 11.92 0.83
C ASP A 67 -3.95 12.60 1.01
N ARG A 68 -2.89 12.04 0.41
CA ARG A 68 -1.50 12.54 0.47
C ARG A 68 -1.05 13.30 -0.78
N GLY A 69 -2.00 13.65 -1.64
CA GLY A 69 -1.73 14.51 -2.78
C GLY A 69 -1.26 13.79 -4.05
N VAL A 70 -1.23 12.47 -4.07
CA VAL A 70 -1.04 11.70 -5.31
C VAL A 70 -2.26 11.86 -6.19
N ARG A 71 -2.05 12.08 -7.48
CA ARG A 71 -3.13 12.31 -8.46
C ARG A 71 -3.10 11.35 -9.65
N GLY A 72 -2.04 10.59 -9.78
CA GLY A 72 -1.91 9.51 -10.77
C GLY A 72 -2.09 8.14 -10.09
N PHE A 73 -2.77 7.21 -10.75
CA PHE A 73 -3.05 5.87 -10.25
C PHE A 73 -2.90 4.83 -11.34
N GLU A 74 -2.62 3.62 -10.95
CA GLU A 74 -2.69 2.44 -11.80
C GLU A 74 -3.32 1.28 -11.01
N VAL A 75 -4.15 0.46 -11.66
CA VAL A 75 -4.92 -0.64 -11.06
C VAL A 75 -5.03 -1.82 -12.01
N ASP A 76 -4.94 -3.04 -11.49
CA ASP A 76 -5.03 -4.29 -12.24
C ASP A 76 -6.40 -4.94 -12.11
N ILE A 77 -7.09 -5.21 -13.23
CA ILE A 77 -8.43 -5.80 -13.23
C ILE A 77 -8.43 -7.18 -13.90
N ARG A 78 -9.06 -8.15 -13.22
CA ARG A 78 -9.33 -9.50 -13.71
C ARG A 78 -10.79 -9.86 -13.58
N PHE A 79 -11.18 -11.00 -14.17
CA PHE A 79 -12.44 -11.66 -13.88
C PHE A 79 -12.29 -12.72 -12.79
N THR A 80 -13.34 -12.90 -12.00
CA THR A 80 -13.58 -14.13 -11.23
C THR A 80 -14.16 -15.21 -12.15
N LYS A 81 -14.28 -16.46 -11.63
CA LYS A 81 -14.89 -17.59 -12.34
C LYS A 81 -16.30 -17.29 -12.87
N ASP A 82 -17.06 -16.51 -12.12
CA ASP A 82 -18.44 -16.08 -12.45
C ASP A 82 -18.50 -14.68 -13.09
N HIS A 83 -17.42 -14.28 -13.75
CA HIS A 83 -17.29 -13.08 -14.57
C HIS A 83 -17.63 -11.77 -13.84
N ARG A 84 -17.18 -11.62 -12.59
CA ARG A 84 -17.23 -10.36 -11.85
C ARG A 84 -15.85 -9.69 -11.90
N LEU A 85 -15.82 -8.38 -12.03
CA LEU A 85 -14.58 -7.59 -12.03
C LEU A 85 -13.98 -7.57 -10.63
N ILE A 86 -12.73 -7.99 -10.53
CA ILE A 86 -11.96 -8.04 -9.29
C ILE A 86 -10.59 -7.39 -9.48
N VAL A 87 -10.09 -6.73 -8.45
CA VAL A 87 -8.79 -6.08 -8.49
C VAL A 87 -7.71 -7.06 -8.06
N MET A 88 -6.88 -7.50 -8.99
CA MET A 88 -5.81 -8.47 -8.75
C MET A 88 -4.78 -8.44 -9.88
N HIS A 89 -3.49 -8.31 -9.54
CA HIS A 89 -2.43 -8.36 -10.55
C HIS A 89 -2.14 -9.79 -11.00
N ASP A 90 -1.89 -10.69 -10.04
CA ASP A 90 -1.39 -12.04 -10.33
C ASP A 90 -2.51 -12.97 -10.81
N GLY A 91 -2.16 -13.94 -11.64
CA GLY A 91 -3.06 -15.05 -12.01
C GLY A 91 -3.34 -16.03 -10.85
N LYS A 92 -2.69 -15.85 -9.68
CA LYS A 92 -2.93 -16.59 -8.45
C LYS A 92 -3.06 -15.62 -7.28
N VAL A 93 -3.96 -15.94 -6.36
CA VAL A 93 -4.20 -15.12 -5.15
C VAL A 93 -3.14 -15.29 -4.06
N ASP A 94 -2.23 -16.27 -4.21
CA ASP A 94 -1.32 -16.78 -3.17
C ASP A 94 -0.36 -15.74 -2.59
N ARG A 95 0.11 -14.78 -3.40
CA ARG A 95 1.15 -13.82 -3.00
C ARG A 95 0.62 -12.71 -2.11
N THR A 96 -0.56 -12.20 -2.43
CA THR A 96 -1.12 -10.99 -1.78
C THR A 96 -2.29 -11.29 -0.87
N THR A 97 -2.81 -12.53 -0.85
CA THR A 97 -3.95 -12.88 -0.01
C THR A 97 -3.66 -14.08 0.90
N ASP A 98 -4.54 -14.30 1.86
CA ASP A 98 -4.55 -15.49 2.71
C ASP A 98 -5.14 -16.73 2.03
N GLY A 99 -5.52 -16.63 0.74
CA GLY A 99 -6.04 -17.72 -0.08
C GLY A 99 -4.99 -18.43 -0.92
N LYS A 100 -5.46 -19.38 -1.71
CA LYS A 100 -4.67 -20.20 -2.64
C LYS A 100 -5.42 -20.43 -3.93
N GLY A 101 -4.69 -20.52 -5.05
CA GLY A 101 -5.24 -20.95 -6.33
C GLY A 101 -5.30 -19.86 -7.38
N LYS A 102 -5.82 -20.22 -8.56
CA LYS A 102 -5.95 -19.28 -9.69
C LYS A 102 -7.09 -18.31 -9.45
N THR A 103 -6.88 -17.02 -9.76
CA THR A 103 -7.88 -15.96 -9.63
C THR A 103 -9.16 -16.30 -10.39
N GLU A 104 -9.03 -16.71 -11.65
CA GLU A 104 -10.16 -17.05 -12.52
C GLU A 104 -10.84 -18.41 -12.18
N SER A 105 -10.33 -19.14 -11.20
CA SER A 105 -10.96 -20.38 -10.69
C SER A 105 -11.87 -20.13 -9.50
N LEU A 106 -11.78 -18.97 -8.86
CA LEU A 106 -12.56 -18.58 -7.69
C LEU A 106 -13.78 -17.76 -8.11
N THR A 107 -14.93 -18.09 -7.54
CA THR A 107 -16.14 -17.27 -7.67
C THR A 107 -15.98 -15.94 -6.93
N PHE A 108 -16.81 -14.97 -7.26
CA PHE A 108 -16.85 -13.69 -6.56
C PHE A 108 -17.04 -13.87 -5.04
N ALA A 109 -17.96 -14.75 -4.65
CA ALA A 109 -18.22 -15.02 -3.24
C ALA A 109 -17.00 -15.62 -2.50
N GLU A 110 -16.18 -16.42 -3.19
CA GLU A 110 -14.93 -16.96 -2.64
C GLU A 110 -13.85 -15.88 -2.57
N MET A 111 -13.68 -15.07 -3.63
CA MET A 111 -12.74 -13.94 -3.65
C MET A 111 -13.01 -12.94 -2.52
N ARG A 112 -14.28 -12.63 -2.23
CA ARG A 112 -14.67 -11.68 -1.17
C ARG A 112 -14.44 -12.20 0.26
N LYS A 113 -14.13 -13.48 0.43
CA LYS A 113 -13.70 -14.03 1.73
C LYS A 113 -12.21 -13.85 1.98
N LEU A 114 -11.42 -13.62 0.93
CA LEU A 114 -9.98 -13.45 1.02
C LEU A 114 -9.61 -12.09 1.63
N ARG A 115 -8.53 -12.11 2.39
CA ARG A 115 -7.93 -10.91 2.98
C ARG A 115 -6.56 -10.65 2.40
N LEU A 116 -6.29 -9.40 2.07
CA LEU A 116 -4.97 -8.93 1.67
C LEU A 116 -4.02 -9.03 2.88
N GLN A 117 -2.80 -9.50 2.64
CA GLN A 117 -1.90 -9.91 3.72
C GLN A 117 -1.33 -8.74 4.53
N ALA A 118 -0.96 -7.64 3.88
CA ALA A 118 -0.33 -6.52 4.55
C ALA A 118 -1.32 -5.52 5.18
N CYS A 119 -2.61 -5.52 4.78
CA CYS A 119 -3.58 -4.56 5.31
C CYS A 119 -4.86 -5.18 5.88
N SER A 120 -5.09 -6.49 5.71
CA SER A 120 -6.29 -7.24 6.10
C SER A 120 -7.59 -6.81 5.39
N GLU A 121 -7.51 -5.95 4.39
CA GLU A 121 -8.68 -5.56 3.61
C GLU A 121 -9.19 -6.74 2.76
N VAL A 122 -10.46 -6.69 2.42
CA VAL A 122 -11.05 -7.63 1.44
C VAL A 122 -10.49 -7.31 0.07
N VAL A 123 -10.24 -8.33 -0.75
CA VAL A 123 -9.87 -8.11 -2.16
C VAL A 123 -10.97 -7.25 -2.84
N PRO A 124 -10.65 -6.04 -3.34
CA PRO A 124 -11.69 -5.13 -3.81
C PRO A 124 -12.21 -5.48 -5.20
N THR A 125 -13.38 -4.96 -5.52
CA THR A 125 -13.88 -4.91 -6.90
C THR A 125 -13.33 -3.70 -7.65
N ALA A 126 -13.44 -3.69 -8.98
CA ALA A 126 -13.08 -2.52 -9.78
C ALA A 126 -13.88 -1.29 -9.35
N GLU A 127 -15.17 -1.47 -9.11
CA GLU A 127 -16.09 -0.41 -8.70
C GLU A 127 -15.68 0.20 -7.34
N GLU A 128 -15.30 -0.64 -6.36
CA GLU A 128 -14.84 -0.15 -5.05
C GLU A 128 -13.59 0.75 -5.15
N VAL A 129 -12.65 0.42 -6.04
CA VAL A 129 -11.49 1.27 -6.31
C VAL A 129 -11.90 2.55 -7.07
N PHE A 130 -12.77 2.44 -8.08
CA PHE A 130 -13.23 3.61 -8.83
C PHE A 130 -14.02 4.58 -7.95
N GLU A 131 -14.78 4.08 -6.95
CA GLU A 131 -15.49 4.91 -5.97
C GLU A 131 -14.57 5.84 -5.18
N VAL A 132 -13.33 5.43 -4.90
CA VAL A 132 -12.33 6.31 -4.25
C VAL A 132 -12.08 7.58 -5.08
N LEU A 133 -12.21 7.48 -6.40
CA LEU A 133 -11.95 8.57 -7.34
C LEU A 133 -13.23 9.21 -7.92
N ARG A 134 -14.42 8.81 -7.42
CA ARG A 134 -15.71 9.32 -7.91
C ARG A 134 -15.78 10.85 -7.87
N GLY A 135 -16.19 11.44 -8.98
CA GLY A 135 -16.38 12.89 -9.10
C GLY A 135 -15.10 13.72 -9.09
N ARG A 136 -13.92 13.10 -9.12
CA ARG A 136 -12.63 13.79 -9.16
C ARG A 136 -12.26 14.13 -10.61
N ASP A 137 -12.04 15.39 -10.90
CA ASP A 137 -11.58 15.89 -12.20
C ASP A 137 -10.08 16.25 -12.22
N ASP A 138 -9.40 16.08 -11.07
CA ASP A 138 -7.99 16.38 -10.84
C ASP A 138 -7.10 15.12 -10.73
N VAL A 139 -7.61 13.95 -11.14
CA VAL A 139 -6.91 12.66 -11.09
C VAL A 139 -6.79 12.01 -12.47
N PHE A 140 -5.87 11.05 -12.59
CA PHE A 140 -5.79 10.16 -13.74
C PHE A 140 -5.53 8.73 -13.28
N ILE A 141 -6.26 7.75 -13.83
CA ILE A 141 -6.05 6.33 -13.53
C ILE A 141 -5.83 5.50 -14.79
N GLU A 142 -4.76 4.72 -14.83
CA GLU A 142 -4.57 3.64 -15.80
C GLU A 142 -5.20 2.36 -15.26
N ILE A 143 -6.13 1.79 -16.02
CA ILE A 143 -6.86 0.57 -15.69
C ILE A 143 -6.23 -0.56 -16.51
N GLU A 144 -5.29 -1.30 -15.92
CA GLU A 144 -4.64 -2.39 -16.62
C GLU A 144 -5.54 -3.61 -16.73
N MET A 145 -5.80 -4.01 -17.96
CA MET A 145 -6.58 -5.20 -18.31
C MET A 145 -5.70 -6.45 -18.24
N LYS A 146 -5.87 -7.26 -17.20
CA LYS A 146 -5.15 -8.55 -17.01
C LYS A 146 -5.90 -9.73 -17.66
N ALA A 147 -6.74 -9.46 -18.62
CA ALA A 147 -7.49 -10.44 -19.40
C ALA A 147 -6.76 -10.70 -20.73
N TYR A 148 -6.08 -11.84 -20.82
CA TYR A 148 -5.34 -12.23 -22.00
C TYR A 148 -5.98 -13.48 -22.64
N PRO A 149 -6.05 -13.59 -24.00
CA PRO A 149 -6.58 -14.76 -24.66
C PRO A 149 -6.04 -16.08 -24.08
N SER A 150 -6.94 -16.96 -23.70
CA SER A 150 -6.63 -18.23 -23.01
C SER A 150 -7.88 -19.13 -23.00
N ASP A 151 -7.79 -20.33 -22.43
CA ASP A 151 -8.95 -21.21 -22.26
C ASP A 151 -10.06 -20.57 -21.42
N PHE A 152 -9.73 -19.70 -20.49
CA PHE A 152 -10.73 -18.94 -19.72
C PHE A 152 -11.20 -17.70 -20.46
N TYR A 153 -10.28 -16.87 -20.97
CA TYR A 153 -10.58 -15.67 -21.73
C TYR A 153 -10.74 -16.03 -23.22
N THR A 154 -11.82 -16.76 -23.57
CA THR A 154 -12.24 -16.94 -24.98
C THR A 154 -12.61 -15.60 -25.60
N ALA A 155 -12.83 -15.56 -26.90
CA ALA A 155 -13.21 -14.33 -27.59
C ALA A 155 -14.48 -13.69 -26.99
N GLU A 156 -15.48 -14.50 -26.65
CA GLU A 156 -16.75 -14.07 -26.06
C GLU A 156 -16.55 -13.56 -24.62
N VAL A 157 -15.75 -14.27 -23.81
CA VAL A 157 -15.46 -13.87 -22.42
C VAL A 157 -14.63 -12.60 -22.39
N LEU A 158 -13.67 -12.46 -23.30
CA LEU A 158 -12.88 -11.24 -23.42
C LEU A 158 -13.72 -10.02 -23.82
N GLU A 159 -14.69 -10.22 -24.73
CA GLU A 159 -15.64 -9.17 -25.12
C GLU A 159 -16.56 -8.79 -23.95
N ASP A 160 -17.09 -9.77 -23.20
CA ASP A 160 -17.89 -9.54 -21.98
C ASP A 160 -17.08 -8.78 -20.93
N TYR A 161 -15.80 -9.15 -20.73
CA TYR A 161 -14.86 -8.45 -19.84
C TYR A 161 -14.72 -6.97 -20.24
N CYS A 162 -14.41 -6.70 -21.50
CA CYS A 162 -14.23 -5.33 -21.99
C CYS A 162 -15.53 -4.50 -21.83
N ARG A 163 -16.70 -5.10 -22.12
CA ARG A 163 -18.00 -4.45 -21.98
C ARG A 163 -18.30 -4.09 -20.52
N LYS A 164 -18.12 -5.03 -19.59
CA LYS A 164 -18.36 -4.81 -18.17
C LYS A 164 -17.39 -3.76 -17.59
N LEU A 165 -16.10 -3.85 -17.95
CA LEU A 165 -15.10 -2.91 -17.46
C LEU A 165 -15.37 -1.48 -17.97
N THR A 166 -15.73 -1.33 -19.24
CA THR A 166 -16.12 -0.04 -19.80
C THR A 166 -17.36 0.53 -19.11
N ALA A 167 -18.37 -0.32 -18.85
CA ALA A 167 -19.59 0.10 -18.15
C ALA A 167 -19.29 0.56 -16.72
N ALA A 168 -18.49 -0.18 -15.97
CA ALA A 168 -18.10 0.17 -14.61
C ALA A 168 -17.32 1.51 -14.57
N ALA A 169 -16.34 1.69 -15.45
CA ALA A 169 -15.56 2.92 -15.51
C ALA A 169 -16.45 4.14 -15.86
N LYS A 170 -17.29 4.04 -16.90
CA LYS A 170 -18.19 5.13 -17.31
C LYS A 170 -19.25 5.50 -16.26
N ALA A 171 -19.68 4.54 -15.44
CA ALA A 171 -20.66 4.79 -14.38
C ALA A 171 -20.12 5.61 -13.20
N ILE A 172 -18.80 5.57 -12.99
CA ILE A 172 -18.18 6.08 -11.75
C ILE A 172 -17.18 7.19 -12.03
N LEU A 173 -16.30 6.99 -13.02
CA LEU A 173 -15.21 7.90 -13.33
C LEU A 173 -15.64 9.00 -14.30
N LEU A 174 -15.06 10.18 -14.16
CA LEU A 174 -15.34 11.28 -15.09
C LEU A 174 -14.63 11.06 -16.43
N PRO A 175 -15.23 11.49 -17.55
CA PRO A 175 -14.56 11.47 -18.85
C PRO A 175 -13.23 12.24 -18.83
N GLY A 176 -12.20 11.65 -19.42
CA GLY A 176 -10.86 12.26 -19.48
C GLY A 176 -9.98 12.01 -18.27
N THR A 177 -10.44 11.24 -17.27
CA THR A 177 -9.67 10.92 -16.05
C THR A 177 -9.12 9.49 -16.04
N TYR A 178 -9.34 8.68 -17.06
CA TYR A 178 -8.89 7.30 -17.11
C TYR A 178 -8.49 6.85 -18.51
N ALA A 179 -7.73 5.77 -18.59
CA ALA A 179 -7.47 5.00 -19.80
C ALA A 179 -7.40 3.50 -19.46
N PHE A 180 -7.82 2.64 -20.39
CA PHE A 180 -7.63 1.20 -20.32
C PHE A 180 -6.28 0.83 -20.91
N THR A 181 -5.44 0.14 -20.17
CA THR A 181 -4.11 -0.22 -20.62
C THR A 181 -3.93 -1.73 -20.67
N CYS A 182 -3.07 -2.24 -21.53
CA CYS A 182 -2.80 -3.68 -21.65
C CYS A 182 -1.45 -3.94 -22.33
N PHE A 183 -0.80 -5.05 -21.94
CA PHE A 183 0.32 -5.61 -22.68
C PHE A 183 -0.11 -6.38 -23.93
N ASN A 184 -1.32 -6.92 -23.95
CA ASN A 184 -1.81 -7.80 -25.01
C ASN A 184 -2.57 -7.04 -26.10
N VAL A 185 -2.09 -7.12 -27.32
CA VAL A 185 -2.64 -6.43 -28.48
C VAL A 185 -4.08 -6.89 -28.79
N THR A 186 -4.36 -8.21 -28.71
CA THR A 186 -5.72 -8.75 -28.97
C THR A 186 -6.75 -8.21 -27.98
N THR A 187 -6.35 -8.05 -26.70
CA THR A 187 -7.20 -7.45 -25.68
C THR A 187 -7.51 -5.97 -26.02
N LEU A 188 -6.49 -5.21 -26.45
CA LEU A 188 -6.69 -3.83 -26.90
C LEU A 188 -7.58 -3.74 -28.14
N GLU A 189 -7.41 -4.64 -29.11
CA GLU A 189 -8.29 -4.74 -30.29
C GLU A 189 -9.73 -5.06 -29.90
N THR A 190 -9.91 -5.95 -28.92
CA THR A 190 -11.25 -6.27 -28.41
C THR A 190 -11.87 -5.08 -27.71
N MET A 191 -11.12 -4.38 -26.84
CA MET A 191 -11.61 -3.14 -26.22
C MET A 191 -12.02 -2.10 -27.26
N ARG A 192 -11.23 -1.91 -28.33
CA ARG A 192 -11.53 -0.97 -29.43
C ARG A 192 -12.79 -1.37 -30.21
N ARG A 193 -13.06 -2.67 -30.37
CA ARG A 193 -14.32 -3.14 -30.99
C ARG A 193 -15.53 -2.90 -30.10
N VAL A 194 -15.39 -3.15 -28.80
CA VAL A 194 -16.47 -2.95 -27.82
C VAL A 194 -16.81 -1.47 -27.65
N ASP A 195 -15.78 -0.63 -27.58
CA ASP A 195 -15.93 0.83 -27.48
C ASP A 195 -14.93 1.54 -28.40
N SER A 196 -15.44 2.04 -29.52
CA SER A 196 -14.64 2.71 -30.56
C SER A 196 -13.96 4.00 -30.05
N LEU A 197 -14.48 4.59 -28.96
CA LEU A 197 -13.97 5.83 -28.34
C LEU A 197 -13.25 5.60 -27.00
N ALA A 198 -13.09 4.34 -26.54
CA ALA A 198 -12.37 4.05 -25.32
C ALA A 198 -10.93 4.61 -25.38
N PRO A 199 -10.47 5.38 -24.40
CA PRO A 199 -9.05 5.73 -24.29
C PRO A 199 -8.27 4.48 -23.95
N ILE A 200 -7.40 4.00 -24.85
CA ILE A 200 -6.58 2.81 -24.63
C ILE A 200 -5.10 3.13 -24.70
N GLY A 201 -4.28 2.44 -23.90
CA GLY A 201 -2.82 2.56 -23.85
C GLY A 201 -2.13 1.21 -24.02
N TYR A 202 -1.00 1.19 -24.71
CA TYR A 202 -0.21 -0.01 -24.95
C TYR A 202 0.98 -0.07 -24.01
N ILE A 203 1.06 -1.14 -23.19
CA ILE A 203 2.16 -1.38 -22.23
C ILE A 203 3.14 -2.36 -22.84
N MET A 204 4.44 -2.15 -22.61
CA MET A 204 5.50 -3.09 -23.02
C MET A 204 6.62 -3.19 -21.96
N GLY A 205 7.15 -4.40 -21.76
CA GLY A 205 8.20 -4.67 -20.75
C GLY A 205 9.63 -4.32 -21.22
N GLY A 206 9.78 -3.88 -22.48
CA GLY A 206 11.03 -3.54 -23.11
C GLY A 206 11.20 -2.06 -23.42
N ALA A 207 12.19 -1.76 -24.27
CA ALA A 207 12.33 -0.44 -24.85
C ALA A 207 11.15 -0.15 -25.81
N LEU A 208 10.79 1.11 -25.96
CA LEU A 208 9.90 1.55 -27.03
C LEU A 208 10.59 1.40 -28.38
N THR A 209 9.87 0.91 -29.39
CA THR A 209 10.35 0.73 -30.77
C THR A 209 9.38 1.35 -31.77
N GLU A 210 9.82 1.54 -33.03
CA GLU A 210 8.95 2.00 -34.11
C GLU A 210 7.76 1.06 -34.34
N GLU A 211 7.95 -0.26 -34.19
CA GLU A 211 6.88 -1.26 -34.30
C GLU A 211 5.80 -1.07 -33.22
N HIS A 212 6.22 -0.77 -31.97
CA HIS A 212 5.30 -0.47 -30.88
C HIS A 212 4.51 0.81 -31.17
N ILE A 213 5.15 1.86 -31.69
CA ILE A 213 4.49 3.11 -32.09
C ILE A 213 3.51 2.86 -33.21
N ALA A 214 3.91 2.12 -34.25
CA ALA A 214 3.05 1.77 -35.37
C ALA A 214 1.81 0.98 -34.90
N THR A 215 1.99 0.02 -33.98
CA THR A 215 0.90 -0.76 -33.38
C THR A 215 -0.04 0.15 -32.57
N ALA A 216 0.51 1.03 -31.73
CA ALA A 216 -0.30 1.98 -30.95
C ALA A 216 -1.12 2.91 -31.83
N LYS A 217 -0.55 3.39 -32.95
CA LYS A 217 -1.28 4.19 -33.96
C LYS A 217 -2.40 3.42 -34.64
N ARG A 218 -2.11 2.20 -35.10
CA ARG A 218 -3.11 1.33 -35.74
C ARG A 218 -4.32 1.11 -34.81
N LEU A 219 -4.07 0.93 -33.52
CA LEU A 219 -5.09 0.75 -32.49
C LEU A 219 -5.74 2.06 -32.01
N LYS A 220 -5.25 3.21 -32.48
CA LYS A 220 -5.64 4.54 -31.98
C LYS A 220 -5.47 4.66 -30.46
N CYS A 221 -4.33 4.17 -29.94
CA CYS A 221 -3.98 4.36 -28.54
C CYS A 221 -3.74 5.83 -28.22
N CYS A 222 -4.03 6.23 -26.99
CA CYS A 222 -3.69 7.56 -26.45
C CYS A 222 -2.30 7.59 -25.81
N SER A 223 -1.76 6.42 -25.46
CA SER A 223 -0.49 6.34 -24.76
C SER A 223 0.28 5.05 -25.03
N VAL A 224 1.59 5.11 -24.74
CA VAL A 224 2.49 3.95 -24.64
C VAL A 224 3.18 3.95 -23.28
N ALA A 225 3.41 2.76 -22.72
CA ALA A 225 4.04 2.61 -21.40
C ALA A 225 5.21 1.63 -21.45
N PRO A 226 6.41 2.04 -21.93
CA PRO A 226 7.61 1.22 -22.00
C PRO A 226 8.47 1.30 -20.73
N SER A 227 9.51 0.43 -20.66
CA SER A 227 10.54 0.52 -19.63
C SER A 227 11.31 1.84 -19.70
N GLY A 228 11.28 2.61 -18.62
CA GLY A 228 11.97 3.90 -18.52
C GLY A 228 13.50 3.79 -18.57
N TYR A 229 14.05 2.68 -18.12
CA TYR A 229 15.49 2.43 -18.18
C TYR A 229 15.99 2.07 -19.58
N LYS A 230 15.15 1.41 -20.37
CA LYS A 230 15.55 0.88 -21.71
C LYS A 230 15.17 1.81 -22.85
N THR A 231 14.20 2.69 -22.66
CA THR A 231 13.70 3.61 -23.70
C THR A 231 14.58 4.86 -23.76
N SER A 232 14.99 5.25 -24.97
CA SER A 232 15.76 6.47 -25.19
C SER A 232 14.86 7.71 -25.27
N LYS A 233 15.45 8.91 -25.14
CA LYS A 233 14.73 10.17 -25.30
C LYS A 233 14.18 10.31 -26.73
N GLU A 234 14.96 9.95 -27.73
CA GLU A 234 14.58 10.02 -29.14
C GLU A 234 13.28 9.24 -29.43
N MET A 235 13.15 8.05 -28.80
CA MET A 235 11.93 7.23 -28.94
C MET A 235 10.72 7.84 -28.21
N VAL A 236 10.96 8.53 -27.09
CA VAL A 236 9.89 9.31 -26.40
C VAL A 236 9.45 10.46 -27.29
N ASP A 237 10.40 11.25 -27.83
CA ASP A 237 10.10 12.35 -28.75
C ASP A 237 9.37 11.85 -30.03
N ARG A 238 9.75 10.67 -30.53
CA ARG A 238 9.10 10.03 -31.67
C ARG A 238 7.65 9.64 -31.37
N ALA A 239 7.36 9.11 -30.17
CA ALA A 239 5.99 8.82 -29.75
C ALA A 239 5.15 10.11 -29.62
N HIS A 240 5.73 11.17 -29.05
CA HIS A 240 5.06 12.48 -28.96
C HIS A 240 4.75 13.08 -30.35
N ALA A 241 5.66 12.95 -31.31
CA ALA A 241 5.42 13.40 -32.69
C ALA A 241 4.22 12.68 -33.34
N GLU A 242 3.86 11.49 -32.86
CA GLU A 242 2.66 10.75 -33.29
C GLU A 242 1.43 11.01 -32.40
N GLY A 243 1.50 11.96 -31.47
CA GLY A 243 0.41 12.34 -30.58
C GLY A 243 0.17 11.37 -29.40
N LEU A 244 1.11 10.47 -29.12
CA LEU A 244 1.03 9.53 -28.00
C LEU A 244 1.62 10.16 -26.73
N THR A 245 0.96 10.05 -25.59
CA THR A 245 1.59 10.30 -24.29
C THR A 245 2.44 9.10 -23.85
N VAL A 246 3.49 9.36 -23.06
CA VAL A 246 4.44 8.33 -22.66
C VAL A 246 4.48 8.19 -21.14
N CYS A 247 4.17 6.99 -20.63
CA CYS A 247 4.34 6.61 -19.23
C CYS A 247 5.59 5.74 -19.08
N LEU A 248 6.59 6.21 -18.36
CA LEU A 248 7.83 5.43 -18.12
C LEU A 248 7.79 4.74 -16.75
N TRP A 249 8.22 3.47 -16.70
CA TRP A 249 8.20 2.66 -15.48
C TRP A 249 9.39 1.69 -15.37
N PRO A 250 9.76 1.25 -14.12
CA PRO A 250 9.35 1.79 -12.83
C PRO A 250 10.21 2.99 -12.40
N ALA A 251 9.62 3.92 -11.63
CA ALA A 251 10.32 5.03 -11.00
C ALA A 251 10.37 4.83 -9.47
N PRO A 252 11.30 4.05 -8.92
CA PRO A 252 11.34 3.70 -7.50
C PRO A 252 11.81 4.85 -6.59
N ASN A 253 12.37 5.92 -7.12
CA ASN A 253 12.97 7.03 -6.37
C ASN A 253 13.10 8.29 -7.24
N LYS A 254 13.58 9.38 -6.62
CA LYS A 254 13.73 10.66 -7.32
C LYS A 254 14.81 10.64 -8.43
N GLU A 255 15.90 9.91 -8.26
CA GLU A 255 16.92 9.76 -9.31
C GLU A 255 16.31 9.17 -10.60
N ALA A 256 15.51 8.10 -10.46
CA ALA A 256 14.79 7.51 -11.57
C ALA A 256 13.73 8.45 -12.16
N PHE A 257 13.00 9.16 -11.30
CA PHE A 257 12.04 10.19 -11.73
C PHE A 257 12.73 11.29 -12.57
N ASP A 258 13.84 11.84 -12.10
CA ASP A 258 14.58 12.90 -12.80
C ASP A 258 15.13 12.42 -14.14
N MET A 259 15.64 11.18 -14.19
CA MET A 259 16.08 10.55 -15.44
C MET A 259 14.93 10.40 -16.44
N MET A 260 13.75 9.96 -16.00
CA MET A 260 12.59 9.79 -16.86
C MET A 260 11.98 11.15 -17.28
N LYS A 261 11.99 12.14 -16.38
CA LYS A 261 11.64 13.53 -16.68
C LYS A 261 12.54 14.10 -17.78
N ALA A 262 13.85 13.89 -17.69
CA ALA A 262 14.81 14.35 -18.71
C ALA A 262 14.59 13.69 -20.08
N LYS A 263 14.04 12.46 -20.11
CA LYS A 263 13.62 11.78 -21.34
C LYS A 263 12.30 12.31 -21.93
N GLY A 264 11.56 13.14 -21.17
CA GLY A 264 10.30 13.72 -21.62
C GLY A 264 9.05 12.92 -21.22
N ALA A 265 9.11 12.05 -20.22
CA ALA A 265 7.94 11.33 -19.74
C ALA A 265 6.77 12.27 -19.40
N ASP A 266 5.54 11.89 -19.77
CA ASP A 266 4.32 12.56 -19.29
C ASP A 266 3.92 12.02 -17.93
N ARG A 267 4.12 10.73 -17.69
CA ARG A 267 3.82 10.03 -16.45
C ARG A 267 4.96 9.09 -16.08
N VAL A 268 5.06 8.81 -14.77
CA VAL A 268 5.96 7.77 -14.25
C VAL A 268 5.22 6.94 -13.21
N THR A 269 5.41 5.62 -13.22
CA THR A 269 4.76 4.71 -12.28
C THR A 269 5.71 4.31 -11.16
N SER A 270 5.30 4.51 -9.90
CA SER A 270 6.12 4.29 -8.71
C SER A 270 5.46 3.36 -7.71
N ASP A 271 6.27 2.49 -7.09
CA ASP A 271 5.87 1.68 -5.93
C ASP A 271 5.78 2.51 -4.64
N TYR A 272 6.41 3.71 -4.62
CA TYR A 272 6.48 4.63 -3.48
C TYR A 272 5.94 6.03 -3.85
N PRO A 273 4.69 6.12 -4.31
CA PRO A 273 4.16 7.37 -4.89
C PRO A 273 4.01 8.49 -3.87
N VAL A 274 3.70 8.19 -2.62
CA VAL A 274 3.52 9.20 -1.56
C VAL A 274 4.87 9.82 -1.20
N LEU A 275 5.87 9.00 -0.84
CA LEU A 275 7.21 9.49 -0.49
C LEU A 275 7.85 10.24 -1.67
N LEU A 276 7.68 9.74 -2.90
CA LEU A 276 8.18 10.42 -4.08
C LEU A 276 7.50 11.78 -4.29
N THR A 277 6.17 11.83 -4.22
CA THR A 277 5.40 13.09 -4.36
C THR A 277 5.76 14.10 -3.28
N GLN A 278 5.92 13.65 -2.03
CA GLN A 278 6.34 14.51 -0.91
C GLN A 278 7.76 15.06 -1.13
N THR A 279 8.70 14.20 -1.57
CA THR A 279 10.07 14.60 -1.88
C THR A 279 10.10 15.67 -3.00
N LEU A 280 9.32 15.47 -4.06
CA LEU A 280 9.20 16.43 -5.17
C LEU A 280 8.57 17.76 -4.73
N ALA A 281 7.69 17.72 -3.73
CA ALA A 281 7.11 18.92 -3.10
C ALA A 281 8.03 19.59 -2.05
N GLY A 282 9.26 19.10 -1.88
CA GLY A 282 10.24 19.65 -0.93
C GLY A 282 10.02 19.25 0.53
N LYS A 283 9.09 18.32 0.82
CA LYS A 283 8.92 17.78 2.17
C LYS A 283 10.07 16.82 2.47
N ARG A 284 10.64 16.96 3.67
CA ARG A 284 11.81 16.17 4.08
C ARG A 284 11.46 15.25 5.25
N LYS A 285 11.81 13.99 5.12
CA LYS A 285 11.90 13.07 6.26
C LYS A 285 13.23 13.32 6.98
N ARG A 286 13.24 13.19 8.30
CA ARG A 286 14.43 13.37 9.15
C ARG A 286 14.67 12.19 10.07
N LEU A 287 13.62 11.44 10.41
CA LEU A 287 13.64 10.28 11.27
C LEU A 287 13.14 9.03 10.54
N VAL A 288 13.92 7.97 10.58
CA VAL A 288 13.55 6.65 10.07
C VAL A 288 13.42 5.69 11.26
N ALA A 289 12.20 5.24 11.52
CA ALA A 289 11.91 4.24 12.54
C ALA A 289 11.80 2.86 11.87
N ILE A 290 12.53 1.86 12.36
CA ILE A 290 12.72 0.59 11.67
C ILE A 290 12.34 -0.57 12.60
N ASP A 291 11.44 -1.45 12.14
CA ASP A 291 11.24 -2.75 12.79
C ASP A 291 12.41 -3.70 12.51
N LEU A 292 12.54 -4.74 13.33
CA LEU A 292 13.66 -5.67 13.23
C LEU A 292 13.27 -7.00 12.56
N ASP A 293 12.36 -7.74 13.22
CA ASP A 293 12.01 -9.11 12.85
C ASP A 293 11.16 -9.12 11.56
N ALA A 294 11.58 -9.85 10.53
CA ALA A 294 11.03 -9.91 9.18
C ALA A 294 11.15 -8.61 8.35
N THR A 295 11.66 -7.53 8.94
CA THR A 295 11.91 -6.24 8.30
C THR A 295 13.38 -6.04 7.95
N LEU A 296 14.25 -5.95 8.94
CA LEU A 296 15.71 -5.79 8.77
C LEU A 296 16.43 -7.14 8.78
N SER A 297 15.86 -8.15 9.45
CA SER A 297 16.42 -9.51 9.57
C SER A 297 15.33 -10.57 9.47
N GLN A 298 15.71 -11.81 9.22
CA GLN A 298 14.82 -12.93 9.47
C GLN A 298 14.46 -12.98 10.97
N HIS A 299 13.25 -13.45 11.27
CA HIS A 299 12.75 -13.51 12.64
C HIS A 299 13.77 -14.12 13.61
N ARG A 300 14.13 -13.37 14.64
CA ARG A 300 15.09 -13.73 15.70
C ARG A 300 16.50 -14.09 15.21
N THR A 301 16.92 -13.60 14.05
CA THR A 301 18.28 -13.74 13.55
C THR A 301 18.99 -12.41 13.43
N LYS A 302 20.30 -12.44 13.29
CA LYS A 302 21.08 -11.21 13.00
C LYS A 302 20.73 -10.68 11.61
N PRO A 303 20.72 -9.34 11.43
CA PRO A 303 20.56 -8.76 10.10
C PRO A 303 21.69 -9.21 9.15
N PRO A 304 21.36 -9.49 7.87
CA PRO A 304 22.37 -9.73 6.84
C PRO A 304 23.31 -8.51 6.67
N GLU A 305 24.55 -8.76 6.27
CA GLU A 305 25.54 -7.68 6.03
C GLU A 305 25.04 -6.62 5.04
N ALA A 306 24.35 -7.05 3.96
CA ALA A 306 23.77 -6.14 2.99
C ALA A 306 22.75 -5.17 3.61
N ASN A 307 21.92 -5.66 4.56
CA ASN A 307 20.93 -4.83 5.24
C ASN A 307 21.58 -3.88 6.25
N LEU A 308 22.63 -4.32 6.96
CA LEU A 308 23.42 -3.45 7.84
C LEU A 308 24.16 -2.37 7.04
N ALA A 309 24.72 -2.72 5.88
CA ALA A 309 25.34 -1.75 4.99
C ALA A 309 24.32 -0.69 4.51
N ALA A 310 23.12 -1.13 4.13
CA ALA A 310 22.04 -0.24 3.73
C ALA A 310 21.55 0.66 4.89
N LEU A 311 21.48 0.14 6.11
CA LEU A 311 21.18 0.93 7.32
C LEU A 311 22.24 2.01 7.54
N LYS A 312 23.53 1.69 7.42
CA LYS A 312 24.62 2.67 7.52
C LYS A 312 24.51 3.80 6.50
N GLU A 313 24.06 3.48 5.28
CA GLU A 313 23.82 4.52 4.27
C GLU A 313 22.61 5.42 4.64
N LEU A 314 21.55 4.86 5.26
CA LEU A 314 20.45 5.66 5.78
C LEU A 314 20.91 6.61 6.88
N GLU A 315 21.73 6.15 7.81
CA GLU A 315 22.22 6.95 8.95
C GLU A 315 23.10 8.14 8.54
N LYS A 316 23.65 8.14 7.33
CA LYS A 316 24.34 9.32 6.77
C LYS A 316 23.40 10.48 6.45
N LYS A 317 22.10 10.20 6.28
CA LYS A 317 21.09 11.16 5.84
C LYS A 317 19.99 11.41 6.87
N TYR A 318 19.71 10.42 7.73
CA TYR A 318 18.59 10.40 8.65
C TYR A 318 19.04 9.98 10.04
N LYS A 319 18.38 10.47 11.08
CA LYS A 319 18.39 9.76 12.36
C LYS A 319 17.62 8.45 12.18
N CYS A 320 18.24 7.31 12.53
CA CYS A 320 17.60 6.01 12.53
C CYS A 320 17.40 5.50 13.96
N ILE A 321 16.27 4.82 14.20
CA ILE A 321 15.97 4.14 15.46
C ILE A 321 15.35 2.77 15.20
N MET A 322 15.61 1.81 16.09
CA MET A 322 14.91 0.53 16.09
C MET A 322 13.63 0.61 16.91
N VAL A 323 12.52 0.08 16.38
CA VAL A 323 11.23 0.06 17.08
C VAL A 323 10.69 -1.36 17.09
N GLY A 324 10.65 -2.02 18.25
CA GLY A 324 10.32 -3.44 18.31
C GLY A 324 9.41 -3.85 19.47
N ALA A 325 8.72 -4.99 19.30
CA ALA A 325 7.90 -5.63 20.33
C ALA A 325 8.74 -6.29 21.45
N GLY A 326 9.96 -6.72 21.13
CA GLY A 326 10.86 -7.37 22.08
C GLY A 326 11.49 -6.40 23.08
N ASN A 327 12.12 -6.93 24.14
CA ASN A 327 12.87 -6.09 25.08
C ASN A 327 14.17 -5.54 24.46
N ALA A 328 14.64 -4.40 24.95
CA ALA A 328 15.79 -3.70 24.41
C ALA A 328 17.10 -4.52 24.40
N PRO A 329 17.45 -5.28 25.49
CA PRO A 329 18.64 -6.14 25.45
C PRO A 329 18.58 -7.24 24.40
N ARG A 330 17.38 -7.79 24.10
CA ARG A 330 17.23 -8.79 23.03
C ARG A 330 17.48 -8.15 21.67
N ILE A 331 16.83 -7.02 21.40
CA ILE A 331 16.98 -6.30 20.13
C ILE A 331 18.45 -5.93 19.91
N TYR A 332 19.12 -5.37 20.92
CA TYR A 332 20.52 -4.98 20.83
C TYR A 332 21.44 -6.16 20.49
N ARG A 333 21.29 -7.30 21.20
CA ARG A 333 22.08 -8.52 20.88
C ARG A 333 21.77 -9.07 19.49
N GLN A 334 20.51 -9.07 19.07
CA GLN A 334 20.10 -9.53 17.75
C GLN A 334 20.70 -8.66 16.64
N MET A 335 20.82 -7.35 16.87
CA MET A 335 21.51 -6.40 15.99
C MET A 335 23.04 -6.58 15.97
N GLY A 336 23.60 -7.52 16.75
CA GLY A 336 25.05 -7.71 16.86
C GLY A 336 25.74 -6.59 17.63
N ASN A 337 25.04 -6.01 18.59
CA ASN A 337 25.46 -4.85 19.39
C ASN A 337 25.69 -3.58 18.54
N TYR A 338 24.89 -3.41 17.49
CA TYR A 338 24.94 -2.25 16.63
C TYR A 338 24.52 -0.97 17.41
N PRO A 339 25.28 0.15 17.28
CA PRO A 339 25.05 1.36 18.07
C PRO A 339 23.86 2.18 17.52
N ILE A 340 22.64 1.78 17.81
CA ILE A 340 21.40 2.43 17.41
C ILE A 340 20.44 2.53 18.59
N ASP A 341 19.71 3.64 18.69
CA ASP A 341 18.71 3.83 19.74
C ASP A 341 17.53 2.88 19.53
N ILE A 342 16.97 2.38 20.64
CA ILE A 342 15.95 1.33 20.61
C ILE A 342 14.71 1.75 21.40
N VAL A 343 13.58 1.79 20.73
CA VAL A 343 12.24 1.89 21.30
C VAL A 343 11.67 0.47 21.37
N ALA A 344 11.73 -0.14 22.52
CA ALA A 344 11.43 -1.55 22.77
C ALA A 344 10.11 -1.75 23.52
N ASN A 345 9.57 -2.98 23.52
CA ASN A 345 8.33 -3.34 24.22
C ASN A 345 7.19 -2.35 23.94
N TYR A 346 6.93 -2.04 22.68
CA TYR A 346 5.89 -1.07 22.29
C TYR A 346 6.05 0.31 22.95
N GLY A 347 7.29 0.72 23.29
CA GLY A 347 7.61 2.00 23.94
C GLY A 347 7.67 1.96 25.48
N MET A 348 7.53 0.79 26.08
CA MET A 348 7.72 0.62 27.54
C MET A 348 9.18 0.55 27.95
N GLN A 349 10.12 0.35 27.01
CA GLN A 349 11.55 0.45 27.23
C GLN A 349 12.19 1.34 26.17
N ILE A 350 13.05 2.25 26.60
CA ILE A 350 13.90 3.05 25.71
C ILE A 350 15.35 2.76 26.09
N ALA A 351 16.17 2.48 25.10
CA ALA A 351 17.59 2.29 25.28
C ALA A 351 18.39 3.13 24.29
N GLU A 352 19.48 3.67 24.76
CA GLU A 352 20.49 4.36 23.96
C GLU A 352 21.68 3.43 23.77
N ALA A 353 22.24 3.44 22.57
CA ALA A 353 23.42 2.67 22.24
C ALA A 353 24.37 3.53 21.41
N ALA A 354 25.37 4.11 22.08
CA ALA A 354 26.39 4.93 21.45
C ALA A 354 27.77 4.51 21.96
N ASP A 355 28.79 4.57 21.12
CA ASP A 355 30.19 4.34 21.44
C ASP A 355 30.47 3.02 22.20
N GLY A 356 29.74 1.96 21.84
CA GLY A 356 29.86 0.64 22.49
C GLY A 356 29.16 0.53 23.84
N ASN A 357 28.52 1.59 24.32
CA ASN A 357 27.76 1.61 25.56
C ASN A 357 26.28 1.42 25.29
N PHE A 358 25.70 0.36 25.83
CA PHE A 358 24.25 0.11 25.81
C PHE A 358 23.65 0.43 27.18
N ARG A 359 22.65 1.30 27.22
CA ARG A 359 21.99 1.73 28.45
C ARG A 359 20.47 1.81 28.26
N ILE A 360 19.71 1.16 29.13
CA ILE A 360 18.27 1.39 29.24
C ILE A 360 18.07 2.70 30.01
N VAL A 361 17.52 3.72 29.31
CA VAL A 361 17.30 5.06 29.90
C VAL A 361 15.88 5.21 30.44
N LYS A 362 14.95 4.37 29.97
CA LYS A 362 13.57 4.34 30.47
C LYS A 362 13.06 2.90 30.47
N ALA A 363 12.50 2.48 31.59
CA ALA A 363 11.81 1.21 31.73
C ALA A 363 10.55 1.41 32.56
N ILE A 364 9.40 1.05 31.99
CA ILE A 364 8.11 1.11 32.68
C ILE A 364 7.89 -0.19 33.42
N THR A 365 7.40 -0.09 34.63
CA THR A 365 6.95 -1.24 35.43
C THR A 365 5.48 -1.00 35.79
N ASN A 366 4.61 -1.86 35.26
CA ASN A 366 3.17 -1.80 35.48
C ASN A 366 2.68 -3.10 36.10
N LYS A 367 1.66 -2.99 36.97
CA LYS A 367 0.91 -4.14 37.46
C LYS A 367 -0.28 -4.39 36.56
N VAL A 368 -0.56 -5.65 36.28
CA VAL A 368 -1.73 -6.09 35.54
C VAL A 368 -2.61 -6.95 36.45
N ASP A 369 -3.90 -6.97 36.19
CA ASP A 369 -4.82 -7.89 36.86
C ASP A 369 -4.62 -9.32 36.34
N GLN A 370 -3.76 -10.07 37.03
CA GLN A 370 -3.42 -11.43 36.65
C GLN A 370 -4.62 -12.39 36.73
N ALA A 371 -5.56 -12.14 37.66
CA ALA A 371 -6.76 -12.96 37.78
C ALA A 371 -7.68 -12.78 36.57
N PHE A 372 -7.90 -11.53 36.15
CA PHE A 372 -8.65 -11.22 34.92
C PHE A 372 -8.05 -11.89 33.69
N PHE A 373 -6.74 -11.74 33.47
CA PHE A 373 -6.09 -12.38 32.33
C PHE A 373 -6.17 -13.90 32.38
N SER A 374 -5.98 -14.50 33.54
CA SER A 374 -6.06 -15.95 33.70
C SER A 374 -7.47 -16.46 33.37
N GLU A 375 -8.52 -15.84 33.92
CA GLU A 375 -9.91 -16.20 33.64
C GLU A 375 -10.27 -16.10 32.15
N LYS A 376 -9.95 -14.95 31.52
CA LYS A 376 -10.34 -14.68 30.14
C LYS A 376 -9.56 -15.50 29.12
N CYS A 377 -8.27 -15.71 29.36
CA CYS A 377 -7.45 -16.58 28.52
C CYS A 377 -7.83 -18.06 28.65
N ASP A 378 -8.20 -18.53 29.85
CA ASP A 378 -8.73 -19.88 30.04
C ASP A 378 -10.08 -20.08 29.35
N TYR A 379 -10.97 -19.09 29.38
CA TYR A 379 -12.21 -19.08 28.60
C TYR A 379 -11.91 -19.26 27.10
N LEU A 380 -11.04 -18.43 26.53
CA LEU A 380 -10.64 -18.50 25.12
C LEU A 380 -10.03 -19.85 24.77
N ARG A 381 -9.16 -20.41 25.63
CA ARG A 381 -8.59 -21.74 25.42
C ARG A 381 -9.65 -22.83 25.31
N LYS A 382 -10.60 -22.84 26.22
CA LYS A 382 -11.70 -23.82 26.25
C LYS A 382 -12.57 -23.67 25.02
N LYS A 383 -12.98 -22.45 24.69
CA LYS A 383 -13.87 -22.17 23.55
C LYS A 383 -13.26 -22.58 22.21
N TYR A 384 -11.97 -22.31 22.00
CA TYR A 384 -11.28 -22.58 20.73
C TYR A 384 -10.50 -23.91 20.72
N GLY A 385 -10.59 -24.71 21.77
CA GLY A 385 -10.02 -26.05 21.81
C GLY A 385 -8.51 -26.11 22.07
N TYR A 386 -7.87 -25.03 22.55
CA TYR A 386 -6.42 -24.98 22.85
C TYR A 386 -6.13 -25.36 24.30
N THR A 387 -6.71 -26.44 24.79
CA THR A 387 -6.59 -26.89 26.19
C THR A 387 -5.28 -27.61 26.51
N LYS A 388 -4.56 -28.10 25.49
CA LYS A 388 -3.24 -28.76 25.65
C LYS A 388 -2.13 -27.74 25.38
N PHE A 389 -1.22 -27.56 26.34
CA PHE A 389 -0.08 -26.67 26.24
C PHE A 389 1.10 -27.17 27.09
N SER A 390 2.31 -26.71 26.76
CA SER A 390 3.54 -27.07 27.48
C SER A 390 4.13 -25.83 28.16
N GLY A 391 4.47 -25.94 29.46
CA GLY A 391 4.98 -24.82 30.27
C GLY A 391 3.88 -23.86 30.70
N LYS A 392 4.19 -22.57 30.79
CA LYS A 392 3.25 -21.53 31.22
C LYS A 392 2.32 -21.14 30.06
N PRO A 393 0.99 -21.11 30.27
CA PRO A 393 0.04 -20.61 29.27
C PRO A 393 0.03 -19.08 29.15
N LEU A 394 0.39 -18.40 30.23
CA LEU A 394 0.50 -16.95 30.34
C LEU A 394 1.88 -16.56 30.87
N GLU A 395 2.44 -15.51 30.31
CA GLU A 395 3.67 -14.88 30.79
C GLU A 395 3.39 -13.42 31.11
N PHE A 396 3.59 -13.05 32.39
CA PHE A 396 3.43 -11.69 32.87
C PHE A 396 4.80 -11.02 32.94
N HIS A 397 4.98 -9.95 32.18
CA HIS A 397 6.24 -9.21 32.13
C HIS A 397 6.23 -8.05 33.14
N ALA A 398 7.39 -7.69 33.66
CA ALA A 398 7.52 -6.57 34.60
C ALA A 398 7.03 -5.24 34.03
N SER A 399 7.07 -5.07 32.71
CA SER A 399 6.54 -3.89 32.01
C SER A 399 5.01 -3.77 32.05
N GLY A 400 4.30 -4.81 32.47
CA GLY A 400 2.85 -4.92 32.38
C GLY A 400 2.35 -5.51 31.06
N MET A 401 3.26 -5.96 30.19
CA MET A 401 2.91 -6.78 29.03
C MET A 401 2.47 -8.18 29.47
N VAL A 402 1.51 -8.75 28.77
CA VAL A 402 1.09 -10.14 28.97
C VAL A 402 1.19 -10.90 27.65
N THR A 403 1.84 -12.06 27.66
CA THR A 403 1.88 -12.96 26.50
C THR A 403 1.00 -14.18 26.76
N PHE A 404 -0.01 -14.37 25.91
CA PHE A 404 -0.91 -15.52 25.93
C PHE A 404 -0.48 -16.52 24.85
N GLY A 405 0.30 -17.51 25.21
CA GLY A 405 0.80 -18.55 24.29
C GLY A 405 -0.19 -19.70 24.14
N LEU A 406 -0.80 -19.90 22.98
CA LEU A 406 -1.77 -20.96 22.74
C LEU A 406 -1.18 -22.36 22.96
N LEU A 407 0.08 -22.58 22.60
CA LEU A 407 0.82 -23.83 22.85
C LEU A 407 1.63 -23.80 24.15
N GLY A 408 1.63 -22.68 24.88
CA GLY A 408 2.46 -22.46 26.08
C GLY A 408 3.91 -22.12 25.77
N THR A 409 4.64 -21.69 26.82
CA THR A 409 6.01 -21.16 26.67
C THR A 409 7.06 -22.21 26.31
N SER A 410 6.84 -23.48 26.72
CA SER A 410 7.79 -24.59 26.55
C SER A 410 7.46 -25.54 25.40
N ALA A 411 6.54 -25.17 24.49
CA ALA A 411 6.29 -25.95 23.30
C ALA A 411 7.53 -25.98 22.38
N GLU A 412 7.75 -27.09 21.70
CA GLU A 412 8.88 -27.29 20.79
C GLU A 412 8.87 -26.29 19.64
N ALA A 413 10.06 -25.86 19.21
CA ALA A 413 10.23 -24.83 18.20
C ALA A 413 9.59 -25.20 16.87
N GLU A 414 9.76 -26.46 16.43
CA GLU A 414 9.17 -27.00 15.20
C GLU A 414 7.64 -26.96 15.24
N HIS A 415 7.04 -27.37 16.37
CA HIS A 415 5.58 -27.31 16.55
C HIS A 415 5.07 -25.84 16.57
N LYS A 416 5.82 -24.92 17.17
CA LYS A 416 5.46 -23.49 17.15
C LYS A 416 5.42 -22.91 15.74
N VAL A 417 6.39 -23.25 14.89
CA VAL A 417 6.49 -22.70 13.52
C VAL A 417 5.39 -23.26 12.62
N THR A 418 5.02 -24.53 12.79
CA THR A 418 3.99 -25.20 11.96
C THR A 418 2.56 -24.99 12.44
N PHE A 419 2.36 -24.48 13.65
CA PHE A 419 1.04 -24.37 14.29
C PHE A 419 0.07 -23.44 13.54
N ASP A 420 0.49 -22.25 13.20
CA ASP A 420 -0.35 -21.20 12.61
C ASP A 420 0.49 -20.23 11.76
N PRO A 421 1.17 -20.76 10.70
CA PRO A 421 2.13 -19.99 9.93
C PRO A 421 1.48 -18.82 9.16
N ASP A 422 0.23 -18.95 8.75
CA ASP A 422 -0.57 -17.94 8.07
C ASP A 422 -1.46 -17.11 9.03
N ARG A 423 -1.32 -17.33 10.34
CA ARG A 423 -2.08 -16.66 11.42
C ARG A 423 -3.60 -16.85 11.36
N LYS A 424 -4.13 -17.74 10.52
CA LYS A 424 -5.59 -17.94 10.34
C LYS A 424 -6.29 -18.34 11.63
N LYS A 425 -5.69 -19.24 12.43
CA LYS A 425 -6.27 -19.68 13.69
C LYS A 425 -6.42 -18.51 14.67
N ARG A 426 -5.37 -17.71 14.83
CA ARG A 426 -5.39 -16.54 15.72
C ARG A 426 -6.24 -15.40 15.16
N ARG A 427 -6.24 -15.17 13.86
CA ARG A 427 -7.15 -14.20 13.21
C ARG A 427 -8.61 -14.54 13.42
N ALA A 428 -8.98 -15.84 13.44
CA ALA A 428 -10.34 -16.25 13.74
C ALA A 428 -10.77 -15.94 15.20
N MET A 429 -9.81 -15.92 16.12
CA MET A 429 -10.04 -15.56 17.53
C MET A 429 -10.01 -14.03 17.75
N TYR A 430 -9.31 -13.31 16.90
CA TYR A 430 -8.91 -11.92 17.14
C TYR A 430 -10.07 -10.95 17.41
N PRO A 431 -11.23 -11.01 16.71
CA PRO A 431 -12.37 -10.14 17.02
C PRO A 431 -12.85 -10.29 18.46
N GLU A 432 -12.93 -11.52 18.98
CA GLU A 432 -13.32 -11.76 20.36
C GLU A 432 -12.23 -11.38 21.37
N VAL A 433 -10.96 -11.56 21.01
CA VAL A 433 -9.83 -11.07 21.81
C VAL A 433 -9.91 -9.54 21.97
N LEU A 434 -10.19 -8.83 20.90
CA LEU A 434 -10.36 -7.35 20.94
C LEU A 434 -11.53 -6.92 21.83
N GLU A 435 -12.65 -7.64 21.81
CA GLU A 435 -13.81 -7.34 22.62
C GLU A 435 -13.54 -7.57 24.13
N ILE A 436 -12.94 -8.72 24.45
CA ILE A 436 -12.64 -9.09 25.84
C ILE A 436 -11.57 -8.18 26.45
N PHE A 437 -10.51 -7.88 25.68
CA PHE A 437 -9.38 -7.07 26.13
C PHE A 437 -9.41 -5.64 25.55
N LYS A 438 -10.60 -5.07 25.43
CA LYS A 438 -10.83 -3.73 24.83
C LYS A 438 -10.02 -2.60 25.46
N ASP A 439 -9.60 -2.75 26.71
CA ASP A 439 -8.80 -1.76 27.45
C ASP A 439 -7.30 -1.94 27.25
N TYR A 440 -6.90 -2.90 26.39
CA TYR A 440 -5.52 -3.19 26.04
C TYR A 440 -5.29 -3.08 24.53
N SER A 441 -4.07 -2.79 24.15
CA SER A 441 -3.58 -3.02 22.78
C SER A 441 -3.30 -4.51 22.64
N CYS A 442 -3.93 -5.15 21.63
CA CYS A 442 -3.86 -6.59 21.42
C CYS A 442 -3.13 -6.89 20.11
N TYR A 443 -2.16 -7.77 20.15
CA TYR A 443 -1.36 -8.16 18.98
C TYR A 443 -1.38 -9.66 18.77
N ILE A 444 -1.40 -10.09 17.51
CA ILE A 444 -1.13 -11.47 17.12
C ILE A 444 0.39 -11.66 17.12
N GLY A 445 0.94 -11.94 18.30
CA GLY A 445 2.36 -11.97 18.57
C GLY A 445 3.03 -13.29 18.19
N GLY A 446 4.30 -13.25 17.84
CA GLY A 446 5.12 -14.43 17.56
C GLY A 446 4.46 -15.46 16.64
N SER A 447 4.78 -16.76 16.83
CA SER A 447 4.23 -17.86 16.03
C SER A 447 2.96 -18.49 16.62
N THR A 448 2.70 -18.32 17.94
CA THR A 448 1.61 -19.03 18.64
C THR A 448 0.92 -18.22 19.72
N SER A 449 1.20 -16.92 19.85
CA SER A 449 0.71 -16.11 20.98
C SER A 449 -0.14 -14.93 20.55
N PHE A 450 -0.85 -14.38 21.54
CA PHE A 450 -1.30 -13.00 21.56
C PHE A 450 -0.46 -12.24 22.59
N ASP A 451 -0.12 -11.00 22.28
CA ASP A 451 0.55 -10.10 23.19
C ASP A 451 -0.39 -8.93 23.55
N PHE A 452 -0.42 -8.57 24.81
CA PHE A 452 -1.25 -7.48 25.33
C PHE A 452 -0.37 -6.44 26.01
N ALA A 453 -0.63 -5.18 25.70
CA ALA A 453 0.00 -4.02 26.34
C ALA A 453 -1.08 -3.00 26.73
N GLY A 454 -0.78 -2.08 27.65
CA GLY A 454 -1.67 -0.94 27.90
C GLY A 454 -1.97 -0.20 26.60
N LYS A 455 -3.18 0.40 26.49
CA LYS A 455 -3.69 1.01 25.24
C LYS A 455 -2.77 2.05 24.62
N GLU A 456 -2.05 2.78 25.48
CA GLU A 456 -1.08 3.80 25.12
C GLU A 456 0.25 3.25 24.58
N TYR A 457 0.46 1.92 24.70
CA TYR A 457 1.70 1.27 24.29
C TYR A 457 1.50 0.52 22.97
N ASN A 458 1.92 1.16 21.91
CA ASN A 458 1.97 0.63 20.55
C ASN A 458 3.13 1.30 19.80
N LYS A 459 3.56 0.71 18.69
CA LYS A 459 4.72 1.21 17.96
C LYS A 459 4.53 2.64 17.42
N TYR A 460 3.31 3.03 17.03
CA TYR A 460 3.04 4.39 16.55
C TYR A 460 3.23 5.43 17.65
N ASP A 461 2.50 5.30 18.77
CA ASP A 461 2.57 6.29 19.86
C ASP A 461 3.95 6.32 20.51
N ALA A 462 4.63 5.16 20.57
CA ALA A 462 6.00 5.06 21.04
C ALA A 462 6.98 5.83 20.14
N THR A 463 6.87 5.67 18.82
CA THR A 463 7.70 6.37 17.84
C THR A 463 7.46 7.88 17.88
N VAL A 464 6.19 8.31 17.92
CA VAL A 464 5.84 9.74 17.95
C VAL A 464 6.32 10.40 19.25
N ARG A 465 6.17 9.73 20.42
CA ARG A 465 6.72 10.24 21.69
C ARG A 465 8.23 10.40 21.64
N TRP A 466 8.93 9.34 21.22
CA TRP A 466 10.38 9.39 21.11
C TRP A 466 10.83 10.53 20.16
N ALA A 467 10.18 10.65 19.03
CA ALA A 467 10.44 11.69 18.06
C ALA A 467 10.25 13.09 18.63
N ALA A 468 9.14 13.34 19.33
CA ALA A 468 8.86 14.62 19.98
C ALA A 468 9.88 14.97 21.07
N GLU A 469 10.28 13.99 21.91
CA GLU A 469 11.32 14.14 22.93
C GLU A 469 12.69 14.50 22.32
N HIS A 470 12.91 14.19 21.02
CA HIS A 470 14.17 14.45 20.30
C HIS A 470 14.06 15.53 19.21
N GLY A 471 12.96 16.32 19.18
CA GLY A 471 12.81 17.46 18.28
C GLY A 471 12.46 17.12 16.83
N TYR A 472 11.78 16.01 16.61
CA TYR A 472 11.23 15.61 15.30
C TYR A 472 9.71 15.75 15.30
N ALA A 473 9.15 16.34 14.23
CA ALA A 473 7.72 16.40 14.00
C ALA A 473 7.19 15.07 13.44
N ALA A 474 5.91 14.79 13.63
CA ALA A 474 5.32 13.52 13.18
C ALA A 474 5.35 13.33 11.66
N ASP A 475 5.25 14.40 10.88
CA ASP A 475 5.32 14.38 9.42
C ASP A 475 6.76 14.25 8.87
N GLU A 476 7.77 14.41 9.74
CA GLU A 476 9.17 14.17 9.42
C GLU A 476 9.58 12.70 9.59
N ILE A 477 8.67 11.85 10.08
CA ILE A 477 8.93 10.42 10.34
C ILE A 477 8.54 9.60 9.11
N VAL A 478 9.34 8.56 8.82
CA VAL A 478 8.94 7.43 8.00
C VAL A 478 9.23 6.14 8.77
N TYR A 479 8.26 5.23 8.78
CA TYR A 479 8.39 3.92 9.43
C TYR A 479 8.67 2.83 8.40
N ILE A 480 9.51 1.86 8.72
CA ILE A 480 9.80 0.70 7.87
C ILE A 480 9.45 -0.57 8.65
N GLY A 481 8.54 -1.37 8.13
CA GLY A 481 8.05 -2.57 8.80
C GLY A 481 7.45 -3.61 7.84
N ASP A 482 6.97 -4.73 8.41
CA ASP A 482 6.38 -5.84 7.64
C ASP A 482 4.96 -6.20 8.09
N ASP A 483 4.56 -5.90 9.33
CA ASP A 483 3.38 -6.46 9.98
C ASP A 483 2.26 -5.43 10.19
N PHE A 484 1.78 -4.83 9.10
CA PHE A 484 0.76 -3.77 9.12
C PHE A 484 -0.69 -4.29 9.12
N ALA A 485 -0.91 -5.60 8.96
CA ALA A 485 -2.24 -6.22 8.99
C ALA A 485 -2.92 -6.03 10.36
N ASP A 486 -4.24 -6.23 10.42
CA ASP A 486 -4.99 -6.14 11.67
C ASP A 486 -4.44 -7.13 12.69
N GLY A 487 -4.15 -6.61 13.88
CA GLY A 487 -3.47 -7.36 14.94
C GLY A 487 -1.97 -7.50 14.78
N GLY A 488 -1.39 -7.03 13.70
CA GLY A 488 0.06 -7.01 13.52
C GLY A 488 0.75 -5.97 14.39
N GLY A 489 2.05 -6.17 14.62
CA GLY A 489 2.87 -5.29 15.45
C GLY A 489 2.94 -3.85 14.94
N ASP A 490 2.85 -3.66 13.61
CA ASP A 490 2.91 -2.37 12.92
C ASP A 490 1.52 -1.81 12.55
N SER A 491 0.44 -2.51 12.90
CA SER A 491 -0.92 -2.14 12.50
C SER A 491 -1.29 -0.70 12.88
N HIS A 492 -0.87 -0.22 14.06
CA HIS A 492 -1.14 1.15 14.50
C HIS A 492 -0.43 2.22 13.66
N ILE A 493 0.70 1.90 13.03
CA ILE A 493 1.40 2.78 12.08
C ILE A 493 0.49 3.08 10.89
N ARG A 494 -0.08 2.03 10.28
CA ARG A 494 -1.03 2.14 9.17
C ARG A 494 -2.33 2.82 9.61
N ILE A 495 -2.95 2.35 10.69
CA ILE A 495 -4.26 2.84 11.17
C ILE A 495 -4.21 4.32 11.54
N LYS A 496 -3.14 4.76 12.21
CA LYS A 496 -2.96 6.17 12.63
C LYS A 496 -2.30 7.05 11.56
N GLY A 497 -1.94 6.47 10.41
CA GLY A 497 -1.57 7.21 9.22
C GLY A 497 -0.15 7.76 9.20
N MET A 498 0.84 7.11 9.83
CA MET A 498 2.24 7.47 9.64
C MET A 498 2.73 7.02 8.27
N ASP A 499 3.50 7.85 7.58
CA ASP A 499 4.12 7.45 6.32
C ASP A 499 5.06 6.26 6.56
N HIS A 500 4.96 5.24 5.71
CA HIS A 500 5.69 3.99 5.94
C HIS A 500 6.06 3.28 4.64
N ILE A 501 7.03 2.36 4.76
CA ILE A 501 7.48 1.45 3.72
C ILE A 501 7.16 0.03 4.17
N VAL A 502 6.48 -0.73 3.30
CA VAL A 502 6.12 -2.14 3.54
C VAL A 502 7.25 -3.06 3.06
N ILE A 503 7.77 -3.87 3.96
CA ILE A 503 8.76 -4.91 3.65
C ILE A 503 8.04 -6.26 3.58
N THR A 504 7.99 -6.87 2.41
CA THR A 504 7.42 -8.21 2.21
C THR A 504 8.47 -9.32 2.25
N ASP A 505 9.75 -8.96 2.18
CA ASP A 505 10.90 -9.84 2.26
C ASP A 505 12.09 -9.01 2.77
N TYR A 506 12.59 -9.33 3.95
CA TYR A 506 13.72 -8.62 4.56
C TYR A 506 14.97 -8.57 3.67
N LYS A 507 15.16 -9.53 2.76
CA LYS A 507 16.28 -9.53 1.80
C LYS A 507 16.20 -8.37 0.79
N LYS A 508 15.01 -7.80 0.61
CA LYS A 508 14.76 -6.66 -0.27
C LYS A 508 14.84 -5.31 0.46
N PHE A 509 15.20 -5.30 1.73
CA PHE A 509 15.36 -4.06 2.51
C PHE A 509 16.22 -3.02 1.81
N PRO A 510 17.44 -3.33 1.26
CA PRO A 510 18.26 -2.34 0.56
C PRO A 510 17.59 -1.72 -0.66
N GLN A 511 16.77 -2.51 -1.38
CA GLN A 511 16.02 -2.03 -2.55
C GLN A 511 14.86 -1.13 -2.13
N ALA A 512 14.11 -1.52 -1.10
CA ALA A 512 12.95 -0.78 -0.63
C ALA A 512 13.31 0.63 -0.13
N ILE A 513 14.44 0.76 0.58
CA ILE A 513 14.88 2.07 1.11
C ILE A 513 15.51 3.00 0.05
N SER A 514 15.63 2.55 -1.20
CA SER A 514 16.20 3.38 -2.28
C SER A 514 15.42 4.68 -2.48
N VAL A 515 14.11 4.70 -2.20
CA VAL A 515 13.28 5.90 -2.24
C VAL A 515 13.75 6.99 -1.26
N LEU A 516 14.36 6.60 -0.14
CA LEU A 516 14.94 7.50 0.85
C LEU A 516 16.39 7.87 0.52
N LEU A 517 17.16 6.93 -0.03
CA LEU A 517 18.58 7.15 -0.30
C LEU A 517 18.82 8.00 -1.56
N LYS A 518 17.97 7.89 -2.56
CA LYS A 518 18.10 8.52 -3.88
C LYS A 518 17.05 9.63 -4.06
N GLN A 519 17.12 10.62 -3.15
CA GLN A 519 16.27 11.82 -3.17
C GLN A 519 16.87 12.97 -3.96
#